data_433f241d7bf201e3ed2e96e6ae30db9b
#
_entry.id   433f241d7bf201e3ed2e96e6ae30db9b
#
_cell.length_a   1.000
_cell.length_b   1.000
_cell.length_c   1.000
_cell.angle_alpha   90.00
_cell.angle_beta   90.00
_cell.angle_gamma   90.00
#
_symmetry.space_group_name_H-M   'P 1'
#
loop_
_entity.id
_entity.type
_entity.pdbx_description
1 polymer ?
#
loop_
_entity_poly.entity_id
_entity_poly.type
_entity_poly.pdbx_seq_one_letter_code
_entity_poly.pdbx_strand_id
1 'polypeptide(L)'
;MKWVSTGEVTNNIYSAYVNYMLNPSSMRLEHERINGGDGNMIGGRFNAYLNNGILKGENWLVQSGPDKRSGGDNRPMVHDHFVKLAPLWQLELYFKIAGKGNPDFYPDIFYKAIKMDTRGKKDGELQLAFMKNACDAARQDLTDFFRKTGMLKPIDQELDDYTCARMTITEADCKNLIAYARKYKKPESPVIYYISVNSAEAYKNRLPVRGVYNQGVTEQGNRRIISHDVWKNAVVFETYKDREMVRITMA
;
A
#
# COMPACT_ATOMS: atom_id res chain seq x y z
N MET A 1 1.03 -17.15 2.23
CA MET A 1 2.32 -16.68 2.74
C MET A 1 2.01 -15.90 4.01
N LYS A 2 2.59 -16.28 5.14
CA LYS A 2 2.20 -15.76 6.43
C LYS A 2 3.45 -15.53 7.29
N TRP A 3 3.62 -14.35 7.80
CA TRP A 3 4.58 -13.98 8.84
C TRP A 3 3.89 -13.06 9.85
N VAL A 4 4.54 -12.72 10.95
CA VAL A 4 3.93 -11.91 12.00
C VAL A 4 3.26 -10.65 11.43
N SER A 5 2.10 -10.30 11.95
CA SER A 5 1.32 -9.10 11.57
C SER A 5 0.75 -9.09 10.15
N THR A 6 0.72 -10.22 9.43
CA THR A 6 0.21 -10.30 8.05
C THR A 6 -0.85 -11.37 7.82
N GLY A 7 -1.18 -12.17 8.84
CA GLY A 7 -2.15 -13.25 8.71
C GLY A 7 -3.50 -12.78 8.15
N GLU A 8 -4.03 -11.70 8.70
CA GLU A 8 -5.29 -11.10 8.25
C GLU A 8 -5.13 -10.17 7.05
N VAL A 9 -3.90 -9.80 6.69
CA VAL A 9 -3.64 -8.89 5.57
C VAL A 9 -3.63 -9.62 4.24
N THR A 10 -2.83 -10.68 4.14
CA THR A 10 -2.65 -11.41 2.87
C THR A 10 -3.90 -12.15 2.42
N ASN A 11 -4.72 -12.62 3.35
CA ASN A 11 -6.00 -13.28 3.04
C ASN A 11 -7.01 -12.30 2.43
N ASN A 12 -6.95 -11.03 2.80
CA ASN A 12 -7.89 -10.02 2.36
C ASN A 12 -7.60 -9.45 0.96
N ILE A 13 -6.51 -9.83 0.30
CA ILE A 13 -6.25 -9.46 -1.11
C ILE A 13 -7.37 -9.98 -2.01
N TYR A 14 -7.77 -11.24 -1.82
CA TYR A 14 -8.87 -11.82 -2.60
C TYR A 14 -10.22 -11.21 -2.26
N SER A 15 -10.47 -10.92 -0.98
CA SER A 15 -11.70 -10.23 -0.56
C SER A 15 -11.80 -8.84 -1.18
N ALA A 16 -10.68 -8.12 -1.25
CA ALA A 16 -10.60 -6.82 -1.92
C ALA A 16 -10.90 -6.94 -3.42
N TYR A 17 -10.32 -7.95 -4.08
CA TYR A 17 -10.58 -8.21 -5.50
C TYR A 17 -12.05 -8.57 -5.76
N VAL A 18 -12.65 -9.45 -4.96
CA VAL A 18 -14.09 -9.79 -5.08
C VAL A 18 -14.96 -8.56 -4.87
N ASN A 19 -14.67 -7.74 -3.86
CA ASN A 19 -15.40 -6.49 -3.62
C ASN A 19 -15.31 -5.55 -4.83
N TYR A 20 -14.11 -5.40 -5.41
CA TYR A 20 -13.90 -4.64 -6.64
C TYR A 20 -14.76 -5.18 -7.81
N MET A 21 -14.78 -6.49 -8.02
CA MET A 21 -15.53 -7.12 -9.12
C MET A 21 -17.04 -6.95 -8.97
N LEU A 22 -17.55 -6.93 -7.73
CA LEU A 22 -18.98 -6.75 -7.45
C LEU A 22 -19.40 -5.28 -7.57
N ASN A 23 -18.62 -4.37 -7.03
CA ASN A 23 -18.91 -2.93 -7.08
C ASN A 23 -17.64 -2.08 -6.85
N PRO A 24 -16.95 -1.68 -7.92
CA PRO A 24 -15.73 -0.86 -7.80
C PRO A 24 -15.94 0.45 -7.04
N SER A 25 -17.11 1.10 -7.21
CA SER A 25 -17.42 2.39 -6.58
C SER A 25 -17.66 2.32 -5.08
N SER A 26 -17.88 1.11 -4.53
CA SER A 26 -18.05 0.87 -3.10
C SER A 26 -16.86 0.13 -2.48
N MET A 27 -15.70 0.18 -3.12
CA MET A 27 -14.49 -0.49 -2.64
C MET A 27 -14.17 -0.04 -1.21
N ARG A 28 -14.41 -0.93 -0.26
CA ARG A 28 -14.37 -0.64 1.16
C ARG A 28 -13.03 -0.08 1.63
N LEU A 29 -11.94 -0.65 1.15
CA LEU A 29 -10.58 -0.21 1.50
C LEU A 29 -10.32 1.27 1.17
N GLU A 30 -10.87 1.75 0.04
CA GLU A 30 -10.62 3.10 -0.48
C GLU A 30 -11.72 4.11 -0.10
N HIS A 31 -12.97 3.66 0.03
CA HIS A 31 -14.14 4.54 0.14
C HIS A 31 -14.84 4.47 1.50
N GLU A 32 -14.46 3.54 2.37
CA GLU A 32 -15.06 3.42 3.68
C GLU A 32 -14.87 4.72 4.49
N ARG A 33 -15.97 5.24 5.02
CA ARG A 33 -15.92 6.31 6.01
C ARG A 33 -15.72 5.66 7.38
N ILE A 34 -14.56 5.81 7.95
CA ILE A 34 -14.29 5.32 9.29
C ILE A 34 -14.41 6.50 10.26
N ASN A 35 -15.24 6.33 11.27
CA ASN A 35 -15.28 7.21 12.43
C ASN A 35 -14.04 6.91 13.30
N GLY A 36 -12.89 7.42 12.90
CA GLY A 36 -11.73 7.51 13.78
C GLY A 36 -11.88 8.65 14.76
N GLY A 37 -11.09 8.70 15.84
CA GLY A 37 -11.13 9.73 16.88
C GLY A 37 -11.06 11.19 16.39
N ASP A 38 -10.73 11.40 15.11
CA ASP A 38 -10.67 12.73 14.45
C ASP A 38 -11.85 12.99 13.51
N GLY A 39 -12.91 12.18 13.57
CA GLY A 39 -14.16 12.33 12.83
C GLY A 39 -13.98 12.48 11.31
N ASN A 40 -14.40 11.50 10.53
CA ASN A 40 -14.54 11.60 9.07
C ASN A 40 -13.24 11.63 8.24
N MET A 41 -12.43 10.60 8.29
CA MET A 41 -11.46 10.35 7.21
C MET A 41 -12.22 9.86 5.96
N ILE A 42 -12.51 10.77 5.03
CA ILE A 42 -12.93 10.39 3.68
C ILE A 42 -11.75 9.65 3.02
N GLY A 43 -12.02 8.49 2.42
CA GLY A 43 -10.96 7.61 1.90
C GLY A 43 -10.33 6.70 2.96
N GLY A 44 -10.80 6.77 4.19
CA GLY A 44 -10.57 5.81 5.26
C GLY A 44 -9.11 5.36 5.42
N ARG A 45 -8.93 4.07 5.37
CA ARG A 45 -7.63 3.40 5.54
C ARG A 45 -6.64 3.70 4.43
N PHE A 46 -7.12 3.95 3.21
CA PHE A 46 -6.24 4.29 2.10
C PHE A 46 -5.57 5.65 2.31
N ASN A 47 -6.32 6.66 2.76
CA ASN A 47 -5.73 7.95 3.13
C ASN A 47 -4.83 7.84 4.37
N ALA A 48 -5.13 6.97 5.33
CA ALA A 48 -4.24 6.70 6.45
C ALA A 48 -2.90 6.11 5.95
N TYR A 49 -2.93 5.14 5.04
CA TYR A 49 -1.75 4.61 4.39
C TYR A 49 -0.95 5.69 3.64
N LEU A 50 -1.61 6.54 2.84
CA LEU A 50 -0.93 7.62 2.11
C LEU A 50 -0.20 8.59 3.07
N ASN A 51 -0.80 8.92 4.20
CA ASN A 51 -0.21 9.88 5.12
C ASN A 51 0.78 9.27 6.13
N ASN A 52 0.56 8.06 6.61
CA ASN A 52 1.46 7.42 7.56
C ASN A 52 2.57 6.61 6.84
N GLY A 53 2.20 5.81 5.85
CA GLY A 53 3.16 5.03 5.08
C GLY A 53 3.97 5.89 4.11
N ILE A 54 3.28 6.59 3.20
CA ILE A 54 3.95 7.28 2.09
C ILE A 54 4.53 8.63 2.53
N LEU A 55 3.76 9.47 3.22
CA LEU A 55 4.20 10.81 3.61
C LEU A 55 5.20 10.77 4.76
N LYS A 56 4.83 10.12 5.89
CA LYS A 56 5.69 10.02 7.07
C LYS A 56 6.78 8.96 6.96
N GLY A 57 6.63 8.02 6.02
CA GLY A 57 7.58 6.95 5.81
C GLY A 57 7.62 5.93 6.95
N GLU A 58 6.50 5.67 7.63
CA GLU A 58 6.42 4.63 8.66
C GLU A 58 6.72 3.24 8.06
N ASN A 59 7.31 2.34 8.86
CA ASN A 59 7.49 0.96 8.44
C ASN A 59 6.11 0.31 8.21
N TRP A 60 5.98 -0.45 7.15
CA TRP A 60 4.72 -1.07 6.72
C TRP A 60 3.98 -1.83 7.82
N LEU A 61 4.70 -2.59 8.63
CA LEU A 61 4.10 -3.44 9.67
C LEU A 61 3.59 -2.67 10.89
N VAL A 62 4.07 -1.44 11.09
CA VAL A 62 3.72 -0.59 12.24
C VAL A 62 2.98 0.68 11.84
N GLN A 63 2.45 0.75 10.63
CA GLN A 63 1.67 1.89 10.16
C GLN A 63 0.42 2.10 11.00
N SER A 64 0.24 3.33 11.45
CA SER A 64 -0.95 3.75 12.18
C SER A 64 -2.18 3.83 11.27
N GLY A 65 -3.33 3.47 11.80
CA GLY A 65 -4.60 3.51 11.09
C GLY A 65 -5.76 3.85 12.01
N PRO A 66 -6.97 4.00 11.47
CA PRO A 66 -8.16 4.30 12.24
C PRO A 66 -8.63 3.16 13.14
N ASP A 67 -8.35 1.91 12.78
CA ASP A 67 -8.72 0.73 13.58
C ASP A 67 -7.56 0.36 14.51
N LYS A 68 -7.41 1.14 15.58
CA LYS A 68 -6.45 0.85 16.63
C LYS A 68 -7.07 -0.17 17.59
N ARG A 69 -6.67 -1.41 17.48
CA ARG A 69 -6.98 -2.39 18.52
C ARG A 69 -5.93 -2.28 19.61
N SER A 70 -6.37 -1.94 20.83
CA SER A 70 -5.54 -2.13 22.00
C SER A 70 -5.35 -3.63 22.18
N GLY A 71 -4.10 -4.11 22.17
CA GLY A 71 -3.79 -5.41 22.71
C GLY A 71 -4.22 -5.41 24.19
N GLY A 72 -5.00 -6.43 24.64
CA GLY A 72 -5.38 -6.54 26.05
C GLY A 72 -4.14 -6.63 26.93
N ASP A 73 -4.24 -6.17 28.18
CA ASP A 73 -3.28 -6.40 29.27
C ASP A 73 -1.79 -6.19 28.91
N ASN A 74 -1.38 -4.94 28.71
CA ASN A 74 0.01 -4.53 28.45
C ASN A 74 0.65 -5.01 27.15
N ARG A 75 -0.12 -5.49 26.17
CA ARG A 75 0.40 -5.85 24.86
C ARG A 75 0.55 -4.60 23.97
N PRO A 76 1.55 -4.58 23.07
CA PRO A 76 1.67 -3.52 22.07
C PRO A 76 0.38 -3.38 21.23
N MET A 77 0.04 -2.16 20.82
CA MET A 77 -1.11 -1.92 19.95
C MET A 77 -1.00 -2.73 18.66
N VAL A 78 -2.08 -3.42 18.30
CA VAL A 78 -2.20 -4.04 16.98
C VAL A 78 -2.40 -2.93 15.94
N HIS A 79 -1.55 -2.90 14.94
CA HIS A 79 -1.63 -1.95 13.85
C HIS A 79 -2.73 -2.33 12.86
N ASP A 80 -3.36 -1.34 12.24
CA ASP A 80 -4.51 -1.55 11.36
C ASP A 80 -4.17 -2.46 10.16
N HIS A 81 -4.77 -3.64 10.10
CA HIS A 81 -4.53 -4.63 9.05
C HIS A 81 -4.89 -4.13 7.65
N PHE A 82 -5.93 -3.32 7.54
CA PHE A 82 -6.39 -2.83 6.26
C PHE A 82 -5.55 -1.67 5.74
N VAL A 83 -4.89 -0.91 6.62
CA VAL A 83 -3.85 0.04 6.19
C VAL A 83 -2.67 -0.72 5.58
N LYS A 84 -2.27 -1.86 6.18
CA LYS A 84 -1.24 -2.74 5.62
C LYS A 84 -1.67 -3.42 4.32
N LEU A 85 -2.96 -3.60 4.09
CA LEU A 85 -3.49 -4.17 2.85
C LEU A 85 -3.34 -3.21 1.66
N ALA A 86 -3.34 -1.91 1.88
CA ALA A 86 -3.32 -0.90 0.82
C ALA A 86 -2.19 -1.11 -0.22
N PRO A 87 -0.91 -1.25 0.14
CA PRO A 87 0.15 -1.47 -0.84
C PRO A 87 0.02 -2.81 -1.58
N LEU A 88 -0.50 -3.84 -0.95
CA LEU A 88 -0.75 -5.12 -1.62
C LEU A 88 -1.89 -5.01 -2.64
N TRP A 89 -2.95 -4.28 -2.29
CA TRP A 89 -4.03 -3.97 -3.20
C TRP A 89 -3.56 -3.13 -4.40
N GLN A 90 -2.66 -2.18 -4.19
CA GLN A 90 -2.07 -1.38 -5.26
C GLN A 90 -1.30 -2.22 -6.28
N LEU A 91 -0.63 -3.28 -5.86
CA LEU A 91 0.01 -4.23 -6.78
C LEU A 91 -1.02 -4.99 -7.62
N GLU A 92 -2.17 -5.39 -7.04
CA GLU A 92 -3.26 -6.01 -7.80
C GLU A 92 -3.87 -5.03 -8.82
N LEU A 93 -4.13 -3.79 -8.39
CA LEU A 93 -4.60 -2.73 -9.29
C LEU A 93 -3.64 -2.51 -10.46
N TYR A 94 -2.35 -2.45 -10.18
CA TYR A 94 -1.34 -2.17 -11.19
C TYR A 94 -1.19 -3.31 -12.19
N PHE A 95 -0.97 -4.53 -11.71
CA PHE A 95 -0.66 -5.65 -12.59
C PHE A 95 -1.89 -6.22 -13.27
N LYS A 96 -2.96 -6.46 -12.54
CA LYS A 96 -4.13 -7.14 -13.09
C LYS A 96 -5.15 -6.18 -13.68
N ILE A 97 -5.54 -5.15 -12.94
CA ILE A 97 -6.65 -4.28 -13.35
C ILE A 97 -6.17 -3.25 -14.38
N ALA A 98 -5.07 -2.55 -14.12
CA ALA A 98 -4.47 -1.64 -15.08
C ALA A 98 -3.65 -2.34 -16.19
N GLY A 99 -3.42 -3.65 -16.07
CA GLY A 99 -2.74 -4.45 -17.10
C GLY A 99 -1.29 -4.03 -17.38
N LYS A 100 -0.57 -3.57 -16.35
CA LYS A 100 0.82 -3.06 -16.49
C LYS A 100 1.89 -4.13 -16.29
N GLY A 101 1.55 -5.38 -16.56
CA GLY A 101 2.50 -6.49 -16.48
C GLY A 101 1.81 -7.83 -16.39
N ASN A 102 2.27 -8.69 -15.45
CA ASN A 102 1.75 -10.03 -15.29
C ASN A 102 0.34 -10.04 -14.65
N PRO A 103 -0.72 -10.45 -15.36
CA PRO A 103 -2.07 -10.52 -14.80
C PRO A 103 -2.21 -11.62 -13.72
N ASP A 104 -1.31 -12.61 -13.73
CA ASP A 104 -1.25 -13.69 -12.75
C ASP A 104 -0.23 -13.39 -11.63
N PHE A 105 0.02 -12.12 -11.34
CA PHE A 105 1.03 -11.67 -10.37
C PHE A 105 0.89 -12.35 -9.00
N TYR A 106 -0.28 -12.29 -8.39
CA TYR A 106 -0.50 -12.95 -7.09
C TYR A 106 -0.58 -14.49 -7.19
N PRO A 107 -1.27 -15.09 -8.16
CA PRO A 107 -1.20 -16.53 -8.38
C PRO A 107 0.25 -17.06 -8.45
N ASP A 108 1.13 -16.39 -9.18
CA ASP A 108 2.54 -16.80 -9.30
C ASP A 108 3.30 -16.66 -7.97
N ILE A 109 3.06 -15.58 -7.20
CA ILE A 109 3.67 -15.40 -5.88
C ILE A 109 3.21 -16.48 -4.92
N PHE A 110 1.91 -16.79 -4.88
CA PHE A 110 1.35 -17.79 -3.99
C PHE A 110 1.82 -19.20 -4.37
N TYR A 111 1.91 -19.50 -5.66
CA TYR A 111 2.45 -20.77 -6.13
C TYR A 111 3.91 -20.98 -5.68
N LYS A 112 4.75 -19.95 -5.79
CA LYS A 112 6.13 -20.02 -5.28
C LYS A 112 6.17 -20.15 -3.77
N ALA A 113 5.27 -19.44 -3.06
CA ALA A 113 5.19 -19.50 -1.60
C ALA A 113 4.82 -20.87 -1.07
N ILE A 114 3.88 -21.57 -1.72
CA ILE A 114 3.48 -22.95 -1.35
C ILE A 114 4.65 -23.92 -1.48
N LYS A 115 5.51 -23.71 -2.48
CA LYS A 115 6.68 -24.56 -2.72
C LYS A 115 7.90 -24.22 -1.88
N MET A 116 7.87 -23.09 -1.18
CA MET A 116 9.01 -22.64 -0.39
C MET A 116 9.11 -23.42 0.92
N ASP A 117 10.28 -23.94 1.23
CA ASP A 117 10.56 -24.44 2.57
C ASP A 117 10.70 -23.27 3.56
N THR A 118 9.75 -23.19 4.49
CA THR A 118 9.69 -22.14 5.50
C THR A 118 10.20 -22.59 6.86
N ARG A 119 10.61 -23.85 7.02
CA ARG A 119 11.11 -24.38 8.29
C ARG A 119 12.35 -23.63 8.73
N GLY A 120 12.35 -23.13 9.96
CA GLY A 120 13.46 -22.39 10.55
C GLY A 120 13.67 -20.97 10.02
N LYS A 121 12.86 -20.50 9.05
CA LYS A 121 12.93 -19.12 8.57
C LYS A 121 12.31 -18.15 9.57
N LYS A 122 13.01 -17.03 9.78
CA LYS A 122 12.51 -15.90 10.56
C LYS A 122 11.51 -15.06 9.73
N ASP A 123 10.64 -14.34 10.41
CA ASP A 123 9.58 -13.54 9.75
C ASP A 123 10.13 -12.48 8.77
N GLY A 124 11.25 -11.83 9.10
CA GLY A 124 11.93 -10.91 8.18
C GLY A 124 12.39 -11.59 6.88
N GLU A 125 12.89 -12.82 6.96
CA GLU A 125 13.28 -13.59 5.78
C GLU A 125 12.07 -13.95 4.91
N LEU A 126 10.91 -14.20 5.53
CA LEU A 126 9.66 -14.47 4.80
C LEU A 126 9.15 -13.22 4.07
N GLN A 127 9.23 -12.04 4.69
CA GLN A 127 8.88 -10.78 4.03
C GLN A 127 9.83 -10.45 2.88
N LEU A 128 11.14 -10.63 3.06
CA LEU A 128 12.13 -10.47 1.99
C LEU A 128 11.90 -11.46 0.85
N ALA A 129 11.55 -12.72 1.16
CA ALA A 129 11.20 -13.71 0.16
C ALA A 129 9.94 -13.34 -0.62
N PHE A 130 8.92 -12.77 0.04
CA PHE A 130 7.74 -12.23 -0.63
C PHE A 130 8.12 -11.14 -1.63
N MET A 131 8.89 -10.14 -1.22
CA MET A 131 9.31 -9.03 -2.10
C MET A 131 10.17 -9.52 -3.27
N LYS A 132 11.06 -10.51 -3.03
CA LYS A 132 11.84 -11.15 -4.08
C LYS A 132 10.94 -11.88 -5.09
N ASN A 133 9.98 -12.67 -4.60
CA ASN A 133 9.02 -13.39 -5.43
C ASN A 133 8.13 -12.43 -6.22
N ALA A 134 7.78 -11.27 -5.64
CA ALA A 134 7.03 -10.23 -6.31
C ALA A 134 7.81 -9.62 -7.49
N CYS A 135 9.09 -9.29 -7.30
CA CYS A 135 9.95 -8.84 -8.40
C CYS A 135 10.08 -9.90 -9.50
N ASP A 136 10.20 -11.18 -9.13
CA ASP A 136 10.31 -12.29 -10.08
C ASP A 136 9.01 -12.54 -10.85
N ALA A 137 7.84 -12.46 -10.18
CA ALA A 137 6.53 -12.62 -10.82
C ALA A 137 6.22 -11.45 -11.75
N ALA A 138 6.55 -10.23 -11.33
CA ALA A 138 6.40 -9.04 -12.15
C ALA A 138 7.40 -8.96 -13.31
N ARG A 139 8.57 -9.60 -13.19
CA ARG A 139 9.77 -9.35 -14.01
C ARG A 139 10.14 -7.87 -14.04
N GLN A 140 9.92 -7.18 -12.91
CA GLN A 140 10.19 -5.76 -12.73
C GLN A 140 10.88 -5.52 -11.39
N ASP A 141 11.74 -4.50 -11.33
CA ASP A 141 12.34 -4.04 -10.09
C ASP A 141 11.34 -3.18 -9.31
N LEU A 142 10.69 -3.79 -8.33
CA LEU A 142 9.69 -3.14 -7.46
C LEU A 142 10.30 -2.51 -6.19
N THR A 143 11.63 -2.43 -6.09
CA THR A 143 12.29 -1.99 -4.84
C THR A 143 11.97 -0.55 -4.45
N ASP A 144 11.73 0.35 -5.42
CA ASP A 144 11.32 1.72 -5.12
C ASP A 144 9.91 1.77 -4.53
N PHE A 145 8.99 0.92 -5.05
CA PHE A 145 7.67 0.75 -4.46
C PHE A 145 7.78 0.22 -3.03
N PHE A 146 8.53 -0.85 -2.79
CA PHE A 146 8.69 -1.41 -1.45
C PHE A 146 9.35 -0.46 -0.45
N ARG A 147 10.32 0.34 -0.90
CA ARG A 147 10.93 1.38 -0.06
C ARG A 147 9.92 2.47 0.29
N LYS A 148 9.20 2.97 -0.72
CA LYS A 148 8.24 4.06 -0.54
C LYS A 148 7.07 3.66 0.35
N THR A 149 6.60 2.42 0.28
CA THR A 149 5.51 1.88 1.09
C THR A 149 5.94 1.42 2.49
N GLY A 150 7.23 1.51 2.82
CA GLY A 150 7.78 1.07 4.10
C GLY A 150 7.94 -0.44 4.25
N MET A 151 7.69 -1.23 3.17
CA MET A 151 7.88 -2.68 3.18
C MET A 151 9.36 -3.06 3.18
N LEU A 152 10.20 -2.35 2.42
CA LEU A 152 11.65 -2.51 2.37
C LEU A 152 12.32 -1.41 3.21
N LYS A 153 12.10 -1.49 4.51
CA LYS A 153 12.65 -0.59 5.52
C LYS A 153 13.17 -1.42 6.69
N PRO A 154 14.36 -1.14 7.20
CA PRO A 154 14.89 -1.82 8.37
C PRO A 154 13.94 -1.77 9.55
N ILE A 155 13.84 -2.87 10.27
CA ILE A 155 13.05 -3.02 11.49
C ILE A 155 13.73 -4.06 12.39
N ASP A 156 13.73 -3.82 13.69
CA ASP A 156 14.08 -4.79 14.71
C ASP A 156 13.16 -4.57 15.91
N GLN A 157 11.99 -5.18 15.86
CA GLN A 157 10.93 -4.96 16.83
C GLN A 157 10.13 -6.22 17.08
N GLU A 158 9.70 -6.41 18.32
CA GLU A 158 8.71 -7.41 18.68
C GLU A 158 7.32 -6.91 18.26
N LEU A 159 6.60 -7.73 17.51
CA LEU A 159 5.26 -7.46 17.04
C LEU A 159 4.29 -8.47 17.66
N ASP A 160 3.19 -7.98 18.18
CA ASP A 160 2.11 -8.80 18.73
C ASP A 160 0.85 -8.63 17.84
N ASP A 161 0.52 -9.70 17.10
CA ASP A 161 -0.66 -9.75 16.25
C ASP A 161 -1.08 -11.21 16.06
N TYR A 162 -2.03 -11.69 16.84
CA TYR A 162 -2.42 -13.10 16.99
C TYR A 162 -1.28 -14.02 17.44
N THR A 163 -0.06 -13.71 17.07
CA THR A 163 1.18 -14.37 17.52
C THR A 163 2.23 -13.30 17.79
N CYS A 164 3.01 -13.51 18.84
CA CYS A 164 4.11 -12.62 19.19
C CYS A 164 5.39 -13.14 18.54
N ALA A 165 6.07 -12.29 17.77
CA ALA A 165 7.34 -12.62 17.14
C ALA A 165 8.21 -11.38 16.91
N ARG A 166 9.54 -11.57 16.95
CA ARG A 166 10.49 -10.52 16.61
C ARG A 166 10.66 -10.44 15.11
N MET A 167 10.33 -9.29 14.55
CA MET A 167 10.55 -8.95 13.16
C MET A 167 11.88 -8.24 12.98
N THR A 168 12.79 -8.84 12.21
CA THR A 168 14.11 -8.27 11.96
C THR A 168 14.40 -8.23 10.47
N ILE A 169 14.61 -7.04 9.93
CA ILE A 169 15.14 -6.77 8.58
C ILE A 169 16.25 -5.73 8.76
N THR A 170 17.45 -6.06 8.31
CA THR A 170 18.63 -5.18 8.44
C THR A 170 18.82 -4.30 7.20
N GLU A 171 19.66 -3.27 7.32
CA GLU A 171 20.12 -2.50 6.15
C GLU A 171 20.82 -3.38 5.10
N ALA A 172 21.55 -4.40 5.54
CA ALA A 172 22.22 -5.33 4.63
C ALA A 172 21.19 -6.15 3.84
N ASP A 173 20.11 -6.61 4.48
CA ASP A 173 19.02 -7.33 3.81
C ASP A 173 18.35 -6.46 2.76
N CYS A 174 18.09 -5.19 3.08
CA CYS A 174 17.53 -4.23 2.14
C CYS A 174 18.45 -4.04 0.92
N LYS A 175 19.74 -3.86 1.14
CA LYS A 175 20.75 -3.73 0.07
C LYS A 175 20.83 -4.98 -0.80
N ASN A 176 20.78 -6.17 -0.19
CA ASN A 176 20.81 -7.44 -0.90
C ASN A 176 19.60 -7.62 -1.80
N LEU A 177 18.39 -7.27 -1.32
CA LEU A 177 17.18 -7.34 -2.15
C LEU A 177 17.24 -6.34 -3.31
N ILE A 178 17.71 -5.12 -3.07
CA ILE A 178 17.89 -4.10 -4.13
C ILE A 178 18.89 -4.62 -5.18
N ALA A 179 20.02 -5.17 -4.76
CA ALA A 179 21.02 -5.74 -5.67
C ALA A 179 20.43 -6.90 -6.51
N TYR A 180 19.63 -7.76 -5.87
CA TYR A 180 18.94 -8.85 -6.57
C TYR A 180 17.96 -8.36 -7.63
N ALA A 181 17.15 -7.34 -7.31
CA ALA A 181 16.09 -6.85 -8.17
C ALA A 181 16.61 -6.05 -9.39
N ARG A 182 17.83 -5.53 -9.33
CA ARG A 182 18.49 -4.78 -10.43
C ARG A 182 18.62 -5.53 -11.76
N LYS A 183 18.47 -6.84 -11.75
CA LYS A 183 18.41 -7.66 -12.99
C LYS A 183 17.14 -7.38 -13.81
N TYR A 184 16.15 -6.77 -13.22
CA TYR A 184 14.89 -6.40 -13.86
C TYR A 184 14.86 -4.88 -14.14
N LYS A 185 14.07 -4.51 -15.16
CA LYS A 185 13.78 -3.11 -15.43
C LYS A 185 12.80 -2.54 -14.40
N LYS A 186 12.88 -1.24 -14.15
CA LYS A 186 11.86 -0.53 -13.35
C LYS A 186 10.50 -0.59 -14.03
N PRO A 187 9.40 -0.48 -13.26
CA PRO A 187 8.06 -0.33 -13.81
C PRO A 187 7.95 0.84 -14.77
N GLU A 188 7.16 0.69 -15.81
CA GLU A 188 6.90 1.75 -16.79
C GLU A 188 6.25 2.99 -16.15
N SER A 189 5.33 2.75 -15.22
CA SER A 189 4.73 3.79 -14.38
C SER A 189 5.26 3.63 -12.96
N PRO A 190 6.34 4.34 -12.57
CA PRO A 190 7.05 4.06 -11.32
C PRO A 190 6.25 4.45 -10.06
N VAL A 191 5.23 5.29 -10.20
CA VAL A 191 4.44 5.79 -9.06
C VAL A 191 3.27 4.86 -8.75
N ILE A 192 3.55 3.56 -8.53
CA ILE A 192 2.54 2.54 -8.21
C ILE A 192 1.86 2.82 -6.87
N TYR A 193 2.58 3.38 -5.91
CA TYR A 193 2.12 3.65 -4.55
C TYR A 193 1.03 4.73 -4.42
N TYR A 194 0.57 5.27 -5.53
CA TYR A 194 -0.57 6.19 -5.59
C TYR A 194 -1.79 5.62 -6.31
N ILE A 195 -1.66 4.48 -7.01
CA ILE A 195 -2.79 3.91 -7.76
C ILE A 195 -3.94 3.56 -6.81
N SER A 196 -5.16 3.90 -7.25
CA SER A 196 -6.43 3.58 -6.60
C SER A 196 -7.40 3.04 -7.64
N VAL A 197 -8.55 2.56 -7.22
CA VAL A 197 -9.63 2.15 -8.13
C VAL A 197 -10.01 3.31 -9.06
N ASN A 198 -10.12 4.53 -8.50
CA ASN A 198 -10.48 5.72 -9.28
C ASN A 198 -9.46 6.07 -10.36
N SER A 199 -8.19 5.76 -10.13
CA SER A 199 -7.10 6.10 -11.06
C SER A 199 -6.64 4.93 -11.94
N ALA A 200 -7.14 3.71 -11.70
CA ALA A 200 -6.68 2.51 -12.43
C ALA A 200 -6.85 2.65 -13.96
N GLU A 201 -7.97 3.24 -14.43
CA GLU A 201 -8.21 3.47 -15.84
C GLU A 201 -7.23 4.49 -16.46
N ALA A 202 -6.85 5.51 -15.68
CA ALA A 202 -5.84 6.48 -16.11
C ALA A 202 -4.46 5.81 -16.27
N TYR A 203 -4.09 4.90 -15.35
CA TYR A 203 -2.88 4.09 -15.47
C TYR A 203 -2.93 3.16 -16.68
N LYS A 204 -4.07 2.47 -16.89
CA LYS A 204 -4.28 1.53 -18.00
C LYS A 204 -4.07 2.23 -19.34
N ASN A 205 -4.70 3.36 -19.54
CA ASN A 205 -4.73 4.10 -20.81
C ASN A 205 -3.65 5.19 -20.89
N ARG A 206 -2.77 5.33 -19.88
CA ARG A 206 -1.72 6.37 -19.84
C ARG A 206 -2.29 7.78 -20.01
N LEU A 207 -3.43 8.04 -19.37
CA LEU A 207 -4.09 9.32 -19.50
C LEU A 207 -3.30 10.39 -18.72
N PRO A 208 -2.98 11.53 -19.35
CA PRO A 208 -2.29 12.60 -18.65
C PRO A 208 -3.21 13.26 -17.61
N VAL A 209 -2.66 13.65 -16.48
CA VAL A 209 -3.35 14.55 -15.56
C VAL A 209 -3.55 15.89 -16.25
N ARG A 210 -4.78 16.40 -16.23
CA ARG A 210 -5.16 17.71 -16.74
C ARG A 210 -5.78 18.54 -15.63
N GLY A 211 -5.49 19.81 -15.61
CA GLY A 211 -6.06 20.75 -14.66
C GLY A 211 -5.77 22.18 -15.06
N VAL A 212 -6.40 23.12 -14.39
CA VAL A 212 -6.20 24.56 -14.63
C VAL A 212 -5.80 25.19 -13.30
N TYR A 213 -4.65 25.87 -13.31
CA TYR A 213 -4.12 26.54 -12.12
C TYR A 213 -5.15 27.53 -11.55
N ASN A 214 -5.31 27.52 -10.23
CA ASN A 214 -6.29 28.33 -9.48
C ASN A 214 -7.77 28.12 -9.85
N GLN A 215 -8.13 27.02 -10.52
CA GLN A 215 -9.52 26.70 -10.85
C GLN A 215 -9.93 25.34 -10.28
N GLY A 216 -11.24 25.17 -10.07
CA GLY A 216 -11.83 23.90 -9.65
C GLY A 216 -11.51 23.51 -8.21
N VAL A 217 -11.08 24.44 -7.37
CA VAL A 217 -10.92 24.26 -5.93
C VAL A 217 -11.77 25.31 -5.22
N THR A 218 -12.71 24.85 -4.38
CA THR A 218 -13.54 25.72 -3.54
C THR A 218 -13.33 25.38 -2.07
N GLU A 219 -13.38 26.37 -1.21
CA GLU A 219 -13.26 26.20 0.23
C GLU A 219 -14.64 26.28 0.90
N GLN A 220 -14.95 25.29 1.72
CA GLN A 220 -16.16 25.26 2.55
C GLN A 220 -15.77 24.96 4.00
N GLY A 221 -15.62 25.98 4.82
CA GLY A 221 -15.08 25.86 6.18
C GLY A 221 -13.68 25.23 6.15
N ASN A 222 -13.48 24.12 6.81
CA ASN A 222 -12.20 23.41 6.86
C ASN A 222 -12.01 22.40 5.72
N ARG A 223 -12.89 22.40 4.71
CA ARG A 223 -12.84 21.46 3.59
C ARG A 223 -12.46 22.17 2.31
N ARG A 224 -11.66 21.50 1.49
CA ARG A 224 -11.42 21.86 0.09
C ARG A 224 -12.15 20.87 -0.79
N ILE A 225 -13.00 21.37 -1.67
CA ILE A 225 -13.71 20.60 -2.68
C ILE A 225 -12.98 20.79 -3.99
N ILE A 226 -12.57 19.68 -4.60
CA ILE A 226 -11.82 19.68 -5.85
C ILE A 226 -12.73 19.13 -6.95
N SER A 227 -12.91 19.91 -8.01
CA SER A 227 -13.73 19.51 -9.16
C SER A 227 -12.98 18.58 -10.09
N HIS A 228 -13.48 17.36 -10.26
CA HIS A 228 -12.95 16.40 -11.22
C HIS A 228 -13.24 16.79 -12.69
N ASP A 229 -14.16 17.71 -12.93
CA ASP A 229 -14.38 18.28 -14.28
C ASP A 229 -13.21 19.17 -14.71
N VAL A 230 -12.56 19.83 -13.75
CA VAL A 230 -11.37 20.65 -13.98
C VAL A 230 -10.09 19.82 -13.85
N TRP A 231 -9.97 19.00 -12.78
CA TRP A 231 -8.79 18.19 -12.49
C TRP A 231 -9.02 16.73 -12.90
N LYS A 232 -8.87 16.46 -14.20
CA LYS A 232 -9.10 15.13 -14.78
C LYS A 232 -7.90 14.22 -14.61
N ASN A 233 -8.17 12.94 -14.39
CA ASN A 233 -7.17 11.87 -14.24
C ASN A 233 -6.19 12.11 -13.08
N ALA A 234 -6.56 12.95 -12.12
CA ALA A 234 -5.77 13.12 -10.91
C ALA A 234 -5.73 11.78 -10.15
N VAL A 235 -4.58 11.47 -9.57
CA VAL A 235 -4.36 10.22 -8.82
C VAL A 235 -4.40 10.49 -7.34
N VAL A 236 -3.74 11.54 -6.91
CA VAL A 236 -3.75 12.07 -5.54
C VAL A 236 -3.68 13.60 -5.58
N PHE A 237 -4.08 14.22 -4.48
CA PHE A 237 -3.85 15.63 -4.21
C PHE A 237 -2.85 15.78 -3.08
N GLU A 238 -1.76 16.47 -3.34
CA GLU A 238 -0.74 16.80 -2.35
C GLU A 238 -0.98 18.19 -1.79
N THR A 239 -1.03 18.32 -0.47
CA THR A 239 -1.19 19.62 0.22
C THR A 239 0.16 20.02 0.78
N TYR A 240 0.55 21.25 0.49
CA TYR A 240 1.80 21.85 0.97
C TYR A 240 1.52 23.02 1.90
N LYS A 241 2.32 23.14 2.95
CA LYS A 241 2.41 24.30 3.83
C LYS A 241 3.90 24.67 3.94
N ASP A 242 4.24 25.93 3.71
CA ASP A 242 5.63 26.43 3.79
C ASP A 242 6.64 25.57 3.00
N ARG A 243 6.23 25.07 1.80
CA ARG A 243 6.97 24.17 0.91
C ARG A 243 7.12 22.72 1.42
N GLU A 244 6.60 22.39 2.58
CA GLU A 244 6.57 21.01 3.08
C GLU A 244 5.26 20.33 2.74
N MET A 245 5.33 19.11 2.25
CA MET A 245 4.13 18.29 2.03
C MET A 245 3.57 17.85 3.38
N VAL A 246 2.36 18.31 3.68
CA VAL A 246 1.71 18.04 4.98
C VAL A 246 0.57 17.02 4.88
N ARG A 247 0.08 16.76 3.67
CA ARG A 247 -1.02 15.80 3.46
C ARG A 247 -1.05 15.27 2.02
N ILE A 248 -1.42 14.01 1.90
CA ILE A 248 -1.77 13.35 0.63
C ILE A 248 -3.22 12.85 0.75
N THR A 249 -4.03 13.13 -0.26
CA THR A 249 -5.42 12.68 -0.32
C THR A 249 -5.65 11.99 -1.66
N MET A 250 -6.32 10.84 -1.63
CA MET A 250 -6.77 10.15 -2.85
C MET A 250 -7.69 11.07 -3.67
N ALA A 251 -7.55 11.04 -5.00
CA ALA A 251 -8.38 11.79 -5.93
C ALA A 251 -9.70 11.09 -6.23
#